data_c8ed83d1ebaf3743841c6542206f0883
#
_entry.id   c8ed83d1ebaf3743841c6542206f0883
#
_cell.length_a   1.000
_cell.length_b   1.000
_cell.length_c   1.000
_cell.angle_alpha   90.00
_cell.angle_beta   90.00
_cell.angle_gamma   90.00
#
_symmetry.space_group_name_H-M   'P 1'
#
loop_
_entity.id
_entity.type
_entity.pdbx_description
1 polymer ?
#
loop_
_entity_poly.entity_id
_entity_poly.type
_entity_poly.pdbx_seq_one_letter_code
_entity_poly.pdbx_strand_id
1 'polypeptide(L)'
;MNILFFLTPKSEVAYIYDDDTLRQALEKMEYHRYTAVPIIDHEDGTYIGTLTEGDLLWDLKERYDLNVRDAEELPIVSVRRKRDNEPVAADANIEDLISKVMNQNFVPVIDDDSRFIGIITRKDVIQYLSYKCGIEKEWMLMSID
;
A
#
# COMPACT_ATOMS: atom_id res chain seq x y z
N MET A 1 3.38 15.73 -17.00
CA MET A 1 3.89 14.35 -16.94
C MET A 1 2.80 13.42 -16.45
N ASN A 2 2.64 12.30 -17.11
CA ASN A 2 1.66 11.30 -16.71
C ASN A 2 2.21 10.45 -15.54
N ILE A 3 1.51 10.47 -14.41
CA ILE A 3 1.96 9.73 -13.21
C ILE A 3 1.99 8.22 -13.40
N LEU A 4 1.27 7.68 -14.39
CA LEU A 4 1.28 6.25 -14.70
C LEU A 4 2.66 5.74 -15.13
N PHE A 5 3.58 6.65 -15.45
CA PHE A 5 4.99 6.33 -15.65
C PHE A 5 5.59 5.60 -14.45
N PHE A 6 5.14 5.92 -13.25
CA PHE A 6 5.65 5.33 -12.00
C PHE A 6 4.84 4.13 -11.53
N LEU A 7 3.78 3.75 -12.23
CA LEU A 7 2.84 2.74 -11.75
C LEU A 7 3.46 1.35 -11.69
N THR A 8 3.36 0.72 -10.53
CA THR A 8 3.48 -0.73 -10.40
C THR A 8 2.06 -1.28 -10.51
N PRO A 9 1.74 -2.02 -11.57
CA PRO A 9 0.35 -2.43 -11.82
C PRO A 9 -0.13 -3.44 -10.79
N LYS A 10 -1.45 -3.51 -10.61
CA LYS A 10 -2.12 -4.40 -9.66
C LYS A 10 -1.62 -5.84 -9.74
N SER A 11 -1.36 -6.34 -10.95
CA SER A 11 -0.88 -7.71 -11.16
C SER A 11 0.47 -8.01 -10.52
N GLU A 12 1.24 -6.96 -10.19
CA GLU A 12 2.58 -7.09 -9.60
C GLU A 12 2.62 -6.65 -8.13
N VAL A 13 1.48 -6.25 -7.57
CA VAL A 13 1.38 -5.73 -6.20
C VAL A 13 0.75 -6.77 -5.30
N ALA A 14 1.28 -6.94 -4.09
CA ALA A 14 0.60 -7.71 -3.06
C ALA A 14 -0.51 -6.85 -2.46
N TYR A 15 -1.72 -7.39 -2.42
CA TYR A 15 -2.87 -6.75 -1.80
C TYR A 15 -3.75 -7.83 -1.17
N ILE A 16 -4.65 -7.41 -0.29
CA ILE A 16 -5.60 -8.31 0.37
C ILE A 16 -7.02 -7.86 0.06
N TYR A 17 -7.96 -8.79 0.16
CA TYR A 17 -9.37 -8.48 0.03
C TYR A 17 -9.98 -8.21 1.40
N ASP A 18 -11.04 -7.41 1.41
CA ASP A 18 -11.80 -7.04 2.63
C ASP A 18 -12.33 -8.25 3.39
N ASP A 19 -12.69 -9.33 2.66
CA ASP A 19 -13.19 -10.57 3.24
C ASP A 19 -12.09 -11.61 3.53
N ASP A 20 -10.83 -11.30 3.26
CA ASP A 20 -9.72 -12.14 3.72
C ASP A 20 -9.71 -12.18 5.24
N THR A 21 -9.31 -13.31 5.81
CA THR A 21 -9.17 -13.46 7.25
C THR A 21 -7.86 -12.84 7.73
N LEU A 22 -7.79 -12.56 9.02
CA LEU A 22 -6.55 -12.09 9.65
C LEU A 22 -5.41 -13.08 9.36
N ARG A 23 -5.68 -14.39 9.43
CA ARG A 23 -4.67 -15.41 9.15
C ARG A 23 -4.14 -15.30 7.72
N GLN A 24 -5.03 -15.15 6.74
CA GLN A 24 -4.63 -15.00 5.33
C GLN A 24 -3.81 -13.74 5.11
N ALA A 25 -4.20 -12.64 5.74
CA ALA A 25 -3.46 -11.38 5.64
C ALA A 25 -2.05 -11.52 6.24
N LEU A 26 -1.93 -12.14 7.43
CA LEU A 26 -0.64 -12.37 8.07
C LEU A 26 0.27 -13.24 7.22
N GLU A 27 -0.25 -14.33 6.65
CA GLU A 27 0.52 -15.21 5.77
C GLU A 27 1.06 -14.45 4.56
N LYS A 28 0.22 -13.62 3.94
CA LYS A 28 0.62 -12.83 2.77
C LYS A 28 1.69 -11.81 3.13
N MET A 29 1.51 -11.08 4.22
CA MET A 29 2.48 -10.07 4.67
C MET A 29 3.81 -10.71 5.07
N GLU A 30 3.76 -11.84 5.75
CA GLU A 30 4.96 -12.59 6.13
C GLU A 30 5.72 -13.09 4.90
N TYR A 31 5.01 -13.68 3.94
CA TYR A 31 5.64 -14.21 2.73
C TYR A 31 6.40 -13.13 1.96
N HIS A 32 5.80 -11.96 1.80
CA HIS A 32 6.40 -10.86 1.05
C HIS A 32 7.25 -9.92 1.90
N ARG A 33 7.22 -10.06 3.23
CA ARG A 33 7.89 -9.17 4.17
C ARG A 33 7.44 -7.71 4.06
N TYR A 34 6.19 -7.50 3.74
CA TYR A 34 5.62 -6.16 3.64
C TYR A 34 5.15 -5.66 5.01
N THR A 35 5.37 -4.37 5.27
CA THR A 35 4.91 -3.70 6.49
C THR A 35 3.51 -3.11 6.34
N ALA A 36 3.04 -2.96 5.11
CA ALA A 36 1.73 -2.42 4.79
C ALA A 36 1.26 -2.96 3.44
N VAL A 37 -0.04 -3.21 3.31
CA VAL A 37 -0.64 -3.70 2.07
C VAL A 37 -1.98 -3.01 1.82
N PRO A 38 -2.35 -2.76 0.54
CA PRO A 38 -3.69 -2.26 0.21
C PRO A 38 -4.78 -3.30 0.51
N ILE A 39 -5.94 -2.81 0.94
CA ILE A 39 -7.15 -3.60 1.10
C ILE A 39 -8.10 -3.23 -0.04
N ILE A 40 -8.56 -4.22 -0.77
CA ILE A 40 -9.37 -4.06 -1.97
C ILE A 40 -10.72 -4.75 -1.75
N ASP A 41 -11.79 -4.12 -2.19
CA ASP A 41 -13.12 -4.75 -2.16
C ASP A 41 -13.12 -5.94 -3.13
N HIS A 42 -13.48 -7.11 -2.62
CA HIS A 42 -13.45 -8.35 -3.41
C HIS A 42 -14.48 -8.34 -4.52
N GLU A 43 -15.59 -7.64 -4.32
CA GLU A 43 -16.71 -7.63 -5.24
C GLU A 43 -16.51 -6.68 -6.42
N ASP A 44 -16.11 -5.43 -6.15
CA ASP A 44 -16.01 -4.40 -7.18
C ASP A 44 -14.60 -3.91 -7.49
N GLY A 45 -13.60 -4.34 -6.71
CA GLY A 45 -12.21 -3.97 -6.96
C GLY A 45 -11.82 -2.58 -6.47
N THR A 46 -12.67 -1.89 -5.73
CA THR A 46 -12.34 -0.56 -5.22
C THR A 46 -11.32 -0.62 -4.11
N TYR A 47 -10.52 0.44 -4.00
CA TYR A 47 -9.59 0.59 -2.90
C TYR A 47 -10.35 0.97 -1.62
N ILE A 48 -10.17 0.18 -0.56
CA ILE A 48 -10.83 0.40 0.74
C ILE A 48 -9.91 1.13 1.71
N GLY A 49 -8.67 0.69 1.82
CA GLY A 49 -7.74 1.26 2.78
C GLY A 49 -6.42 0.52 2.79
N THR A 50 -5.61 0.78 3.82
CA THR A 50 -4.27 0.22 3.96
C THR A 50 -4.14 -0.46 5.31
N LEU A 51 -3.75 -1.74 5.30
CA LEU A 51 -3.48 -2.48 6.53
C LEU A 51 -1.98 -2.43 6.81
N THR A 52 -1.62 -2.05 8.03
CA THR A 52 -0.22 -2.01 8.49
C THR A 52 0.04 -3.06 9.57
N GLU A 53 1.31 -3.42 9.76
CA GLU A 53 1.73 -4.27 10.88
C GLU A 53 1.28 -3.67 12.22
N GLY A 54 1.40 -2.34 12.36
CA GLY A 54 0.98 -1.64 13.56
C GLY A 54 -0.51 -1.78 13.85
N ASP A 55 -1.35 -1.70 12.81
CA ASP A 55 -2.80 -1.88 12.96
C ASP A 55 -3.10 -3.27 13.53
N LEU A 56 -2.45 -4.30 13.01
CA LEU A 56 -2.62 -5.68 13.47
C LEU A 56 -2.16 -5.83 14.92
N LEU A 57 -0.98 -5.33 15.23
CA LEU A 57 -0.40 -5.45 16.58
C LEU A 57 -1.28 -4.78 17.62
N TRP A 58 -1.71 -3.54 17.37
CA TRP A 58 -2.49 -2.79 18.35
C TRP A 58 -3.90 -3.37 18.51
N ASP A 59 -4.50 -3.85 17.43
CA ASP A 59 -5.82 -4.49 17.50
C ASP A 59 -5.76 -5.80 18.29
N LEU A 60 -4.74 -6.63 18.05
CA LEU A 60 -4.53 -7.84 18.83
C LEU A 60 -4.31 -7.55 20.31
N LYS A 61 -3.51 -6.53 20.61
CA LYS A 61 -3.24 -6.16 22.00
C LYS A 61 -4.51 -5.69 22.72
N GLU A 62 -5.31 -4.85 22.08
CA GLU A 62 -6.47 -4.23 22.71
C GLU A 62 -7.67 -5.15 22.81
N ARG A 63 -7.91 -6.01 21.83
CA ARG A 63 -9.12 -6.83 21.76
C ARG A 63 -8.92 -8.30 22.04
N TYR A 64 -7.71 -8.82 21.83
CA TYR A 64 -7.45 -10.26 21.87
C TYR A 64 -6.30 -10.66 22.82
N ASP A 65 -5.83 -9.74 23.64
CA ASP A 65 -4.74 -9.99 24.59
C ASP A 65 -3.52 -10.64 23.93
N LEU A 66 -3.21 -10.19 22.72
CA LEU A 66 -2.13 -10.70 21.85
C LEU A 66 -2.32 -12.16 21.41
N ASN A 67 -3.54 -12.70 21.52
CA ASN A 67 -3.82 -14.06 21.09
C ASN A 67 -4.27 -14.08 19.61
N VAL A 68 -3.35 -14.45 18.74
CA VAL A 68 -3.61 -14.52 17.29
C VAL A 68 -4.69 -15.56 16.97
N ARG A 69 -4.71 -16.69 17.67
CA ARG A 69 -5.67 -17.76 17.41
C ARG A 69 -7.12 -17.32 17.60
N ASP A 70 -7.37 -16.47 18.56
CA ASP A 70 -8.72 -15.97 18.82
C ASP A 70 -9.21 -15.03 17.71
N ALA A 71 -8.29 -14.42 16.99
CA ALA A 71 -8.59 -13.41 15.97
C ALA A 71 -8.43 -13.92 14.54
N GLU A 72 -7.75 -15.04 14.32
CA GLU A 72 -7.25 -15.41 12.98
C GLU A 72 -8.33 -15.67 11.93
N GLU A 73 -9.55 -16.04 12.33
CA GLU A 73 -10.66 -16.30 11.41
C GLU A 73 -11.55 -15.07 11.18
N LEU A 74 -11.25 -13.95 11.81
CA LEU A 74 -12.03 -12.72 11.61
C LEU A 74 -11.69 -12.08 10.27
N PRO A 75 -12.67 -11.45 9.61
CA PRO A 75 -12.39 -10.73 8.36
C PRO A 75 -11.50 -9.52 8.64
N ILE A 76 -10.59 -9.27 7.73
CA ILE A 76 -9.58 -8.22 7.90
C ILE A 76 -10.21 -6.83 8.01
N VAL A 77 -11.38 -6.62 7.42
CA VAL A 77 -12.09 -5.35 7.49
C VAL A 77 -12.48 -5.00 8.93
N SER A 78 -12.57 -5.99 9.83
CA SER A 78 -12.88 -5.78 11.25
C SER A 78 -11.72 -5.22 12.06
N VAL A 79 -10.50 -5.27 11.53
CA VAL A 79 -9.32 -4.70 12.20
C VAL A 79 -9.41 -3.19 12.18
N ARG A 80 -9.21 -2.56 13.35
CA ARG A 80 -9.24 -1.11 13.46
C ARG A 80 -7.96 -0.53 12.88
N ARG A 81 -8.11 0.27 11.83
CA ARG A 81 -6.98 0.93 11.17
C ARG A 81 -6.88 2.36 11.67
N LYS A 82 -5.65 2.79 11.96
CA LYS A 82 -5.41 4.14 12.43
C LYS A 82 -5.53 5.17 11.30
N ARG A 83 -5.00 4.82 10.13
CA ARG A 83 -4.91 5.75 9.01
C ARG A 83 -4.72 4.96 7.71
N ASP A 84 -5.50 5.29 6.70
CA ASP A 84 -5.34 4.72 5.38
C ASP A 84 -4.47 5.63 4.50
N ASN A 85 -3.71 5.04 3.59
CA ASN A 85 -3.01 5.83 2.58
C ASN A 85 -4.04 6.44 1.62
N GLU A 86 -3.87 7.71 1.33
CA GLU A 86 -4.75 8.42 0.41
C GLU A 86 -4.41 8.04 -1.03
N PRO A 87 -5.41 7.67 -1.85
CA PRO A 87 -5.17 7.35 -3.25
C PRO A 87 -5.06 8.60 -4.13
N VAL A 88 -4.54 8.41 -5.33
CA VAL A 88 -4.61 9.40 -6.41
C VAL A 88 -5.36 8.82 -7.59
N ALA A 89 -6.03 9.67 -8.35
CA ALA A 89 -6.64 9.27 -9.62
C ALA A 89 -5.55 9.04 -10.67
N ALA A 90 -5.82 8.14 -11.61
CA ALA A 90 -4.86 7.81 -12.66
C ALA A 90 -4.44 9.01 -13.51
N ASP A 91 -5.29 10.04 -13.59
CA ASP A 91 -5.05 11.28 -14.34
C ASP A 91 -4.58 12.45 -13.45
N ALA A 92 -4.23 12.18 -12.19
CA ALA A 92 -3.76 13.22 -11.28
C ALA A 92 -2.44 13.84 -11.79
N ASN A 93 -2.16 15.06 -11.36
CA ASN A 93 -0.91 15.73 -11.72
C ASN A 93 0.23 15.29 -10.80
N ILE A 94 1.45 15.58 -11.23
CA ILE A 94 2.67 15.19 -10.50
C ILE A 94 2.76 15.86 -9.13
N GLU A 95 2.25 17.05 -8.98
CA GLU A 95 2.28 17.80 -7.71
C GLU A 95 1.46 17.09 -6.64
N ASP A 96 0.28 16.57 -7.01
CA ASP A 96 -0.55 15.79 -6.09
C ASP A 96 0.16 14.51 -5.64
N LEU A 97 0.82 13.84 -6.57
CA LEU A 97 1.60 12.64 -6.26
C LEU A 97 2.74 12.95 -5.30
N ILE A 98 3.51 13.99 -5.57
CA ILE A 98 4.64 14.40 -4.72
C ILE A 98 4.15 14.72 -3.31
N SER A 99 3.06 15.47 -3.19
CA SER A 99 2.47 15.80 -1.90
C SER A 99 2.16 14.55 -1.07
N LYS A 100 1.63 13.51 -1.71
CA LYS A 100 1.26 12.28 -1.00
C LYS A 100 2.48 11.43 -0.62
N VAL A 101 3.48 11.30 -1.49
CA VAL A 101 4.67 10.51 -1.18
C VAL A 101 5.52 11.12 -0.08
N MET A 102 5.35 12.41 0.23
CA MET A 102 6.00 13.02 1.38
C MET A 102 5.54 12.41 2.70
N ASN A 103 4.34 11.86 2.75
CA ASN A 103 3.73 11.34 3.98
C ASN A 103 3.37 9.85 3.91
N GLN A 104 3.50 9.23 2.75
CA GLN A 104 3.11 7.84 2.51
C GLN A 104 4.22 7.09 1.79
N ASN A 105 4.49 5.85 2.20
CA ASN A 105 5.49 5.00 1.55
C ASN A 105 5.07 4.61 0.14
N PHE A 106 3.78 4.48 -0.07
CA PHE A 106 3.21 4.24 -1.39
C PHE A 106 1.89 4.98 -1.52
N VAL A 107 1.47 5.21 -2.76
CA VAL A 107 0.22 5.87 -3.07
C VAL A 107 -0.61 4.92 -3.92
N PRO A 108 -1.79 4.48 -3.44
CA PRO A 108 -2.70 3.70 -4.27
C PRO A 108 -3.18 4.54 -5.45
N VAL A 109 -3.29 3.91 -6.62
CA VAL A 109 -3.80 4.57 -7.82
C VAL A 109 -5.15 3.95 -8.17
N ILE A 110 -6.13 4.80 -8.42
CA ILE A 110 -7.49 4.40 -8.72
C ILE A 110 -7.93 4.97 -10.08
N ASP A 111 -8.83 4.23 -10.74
CA ASP A 111 -9.45 4.69 -11.99
C ASP A 111 -10.69 5.55 -11.73
N ASP A 112 -11.43 5.88 -12.79
CA ASP A 112 -12.64 6.71 -12.71
C ASP A 112 -13.75 6.08 -11.85
N ASP A 113 -13.75 4.76 -11.72
CA ASP A 113 -14.73 4.03 -10.91
C ASP A 113 -14.21 3.70 -9.51
N SER A 114 -13.13 4.36 -9.09
CA SER A 114 -12.45 4.15 -7.80
C SER A 114 -11.85 2.75 -7.64
N ARG A 115 -11.67 2.01 -8.75
CA ARG A 115 -11.04 0.70 -8.71
C ARG A 115 -9.53 0.83 -8.58
N PHE A 116 -8.96 -0.04 -7.78
CA PHE A 116 -7.52 -0.09 -7.56
C PHE A 116 -6.82 -0.64 -8.79
N ILE A 117 -5.89 0.12 -9.38
CA ILE A 117 -5.14 -0.32 -10.56
C ILE A 117 -3.66 -0.57 -10.27
N GLY A 118 -3.17 -0.18 -9.13
CA GLY A 118 -1.79 -0.38 -8.73
C GLY A 118 -1.33 0.63 -7.70
N ILE A 119 -0.02 0.69 -7.50
CA ILE A 119 0.59 1.64 -6.56
C ILE A 119 1.73 2.40 -7.22
N ILE A 120 2.04 3.55 -6.63
CA ILE A 120 3.28 4.29 -6.92
C ILE A 120 4.05 4.36 -5.62
N THR A 121 5.30 3.91 -5.63
CA THR A 121 6.12 3.92 -4.41
C THR A 121 6.87 5.23 -4.27
N ARG A 122 7.11 5.63 -3.02
CA ARG A 122 7.97 6.78 -2.71
C ARG A 122 9.36 6.60 -3.32
N LYS A 123 9.89 5.40 -3.25
CA LYS A 123 11.21 5.07 -3.79
C LYS A 123 11.30 5.40 -5.29
N ASP A 124 10.31 4.98 -6.08
CA ASP A 124 10.30 5.21 -7.51
C ASP A 124 10.26 6.70 -7.85
N VAL A 125 9.46 7.47 -7.12
CA VAL A 125 9.37 8.93 -7.32
C VAL A 125 10.70 9.61 -6.97
N ILE A 126 11.30 9.24 -5.84
CA ILE A 126 12.57 9.82 -5.41
C ILE A 126 13.69 9.49 -6.40
N GLN A 127 13.77 8.26 -6.89
CA GLN A 127 14.76 7.86 -7.89
C GLN A 127 14.65 8.71 -9.16
N TYR A 128 13.43 8.92 -9.64
CA TYR A 128 13.20 9.75 -10.82
C TYR A 128 13.62 11.19 -10.59
N LEU A 129 13.21 11.78 -9.46
CA LEU A 129 13.56 13.16 -9.13
C LEU A 129 15.07 13.33 -8.98
N SER A 130 15.75 12.36 -8.36
CA SER A 130 17.20 12.35 -8.23
C SER A 130 17.90 12.32 -9.59
N TYR A 131 17.39 11.51 -10.50
CA TYR A 131 17.90 11.45 -11.87
C TYR A 131 17.74 12.83 -12.57
N LYS A 132 16.56 13.44 -12.46
CA LYS A 132 16.28 14.75 -13.06
C LYS A 132 17.16 15.86 -12.48
N CYS A 133 17.56 15.75 -11.21
CA CYS A 133 18.43 16.73 -10.57
C CYS A 133 19.92 16.48 -10.83
N GLY A 134 20.28 15.46 -11.63
CA GLY A 134 21.66 15.16 -11.99
C GLY A 134 22.47 14.44 -10.92
N ILE A 135 21.81 13.78 -9.98
CA ILE A 135 22.48 12.95 -8.97
C ILE A 135 23.06 11.71 -9.68
N GLU A 136 24.31 11.34 -9.32
CA GLU A 136 25.06 10.31 -10.00
C GLU A 136 24.36 8.94 -10.00
N LYS A 137 24.44 8.23 -11.14
CA LYS A 137 23.86 6.91 -11.34
C LYS A 137 24.32 5.87 -10.30
N GLU A 138 25.57 5.96 -9.86
CA GLU A 138 26.14 5.05 -8.89
C GLU A 138 25.36 5.07 -7.57
N TRP A 139 24.98 6.26 -7.09
CA TRP A 139 24.15 6.39 -5.91
C TRP A 139 22.79 5.71 -6.10
N MET A 140 22.16 5.90 -7.26
CA MET A 140 20.88 5.31 -7.56
C MET A 140 20.92 3.78 -7.61
N LEU A 141 22.00 3.21 -8.17
CA LEU A 141 22.20 1.76 -8.22
C LEU A 141 22.41 1.17 -6.83
N MET A 142 23.09 1.88 -5.94
CA MET A 142 23.33 1.44 -4.57
C MET A 142 22.07 1.44 -3.72
N SER A 143 21.05 2.20 -4.09
CA SER A 143 19.80 2.34 -3.33
C SER A 143 18.67 1.42 -3.79
N ILE A 144 18.92 0.55 -4.78
CA ILE A 144 17.90 -0.32 -5.39
C ILE A 144 17.63 -1.60 -4.59
N ASP A 145 18.39 -1.92 -3.61
CA ASP A 145 18.21 -3.14 -2.80
C ASP A 145 16.94 -3.14 -1.94
#